data_cbd78435a03b498e4ba9c00f3d30944b
#
_entry.id   cbd78435a03b498e4ba9c00f3d30944b
#
_cell.length_a   1.000
_cell.length_b   1.000
_cell.length_c   1.000
_cell.angle_alpha   90.00
_cell.angle_beta   90.00
_cell.angle_gamma   90.00
#
_symmetry.space_group_name_H-M   'P 1'
#
loop_
_entity.id
_entity.type
_entity.pdbx_description
1 polymer ?
#
loop_
_entity_poly.entity_id
_entity_poly.type
_entity_poly.pdbx_seq_one_letter_code
_entity_poly.pdbx_strand_id
1 'polypeptide(L)'
;MNIEEYLRKDYVTSLMREGRRIDNRKLDEFREIKIEKGYSSEKAPGSAFINLGDTKVLVGISMGVGEPYPDRPTSGVMTTNVELRPIASPLFESGPPREKAIEIARVVDRGIRESGAIDLDKLYIEEDKVWIAFIDVHVLDDGGNILDAAGIGAISALLDTRLPKYEDGVVIRGEWEGKLPITCTPVPVTNVKIGSNLVVDPNLDEEYARETQLTVTTTDVINAMQKSGIGVFSSEEVDEAIETSFKKAKEIREIIEG
;
A
#
# COMPACT_ATOMS: atom_id res chain seq x y z
N MET A 1 -12.53 -15.21 16.36
CA MET A 1 -12.72 -14.02 17.22
C MET A 1 -12.66 -14.51 18.68
N ASN A 2 -11.72 -14.03 19.46
CA ASN A 2 -11.63 -14.35 20.86
C ASN A 2 -12.54 -13.41 21.69
N ILE A 3 -12.67 -13.66 23.01
CA ILE A 3 -13.57 -12.87 23.88
C ILE A 3 -13.12 -11.40 23.96
N GLU A 4 -11.83 -11.13 23.95
CA GLU A 4 -11.29 -9.77 23.99
C GLU A 4 -11.62 -8.99 22.73
N GLU A 5 -11.47 -9.60 21.54
CA GLU A 5 -11.84 -9.01 20.25
C GLU A 5 -13.34 -8.67 20.20
N TYR A 6 -14.18 -9.56 20.77
CA TYR A 6 -15.62 -9.31 20.84
C TYR A 6 -15.97 -8.11 21.72
N LEU A 7 -15.37 -8.03 22.92
CA LEU A 7 -15.59 -6.91 23.86
C LEU A 7 -15.08 -5.60 23.27
N ARG A 8 -13.95 -5.59 22.61
CA ARG A 8 -13.42 -4.40 21.91
C ARG A 8 -14.34 -3.94 20.80
N LYS A 9 -14.85 -4.86 19.98
CA LYS A 9 -15.81 -4.57 18.93
C LYS A 9 -17.07 -3.87 19.47
N ASP A 10 -17.67 -4.40 20.53
CA ASP A 10 -18.86 -3.80 21.13
C ASP A 10 -18.58 -2.39 21.67
N TYR A 11 -17.42 -2.20 22.31
CA TYR A 11 -17.01 -0.89 22.80
C TYR A 11 -16.81 0.12 21.69
N VAL A 12 -16.04 -0.23 20.64
CA VAL A 12 -15.84 0.64 19.46
C VAL A 12 -17.15 0.96 18.79
N THR A 13 -18.03 -0.04 18.61
CA THR A 13 -19.36 0.18 18.01
C THR A 13 -20.20 1.14 18.84
N SER A 14 -20.10 1.10 20.18
CA SER A 14 -20.83 2.02 21.04
C SER A 14 -20.31 3.46 20.92
N LEU A 15 -18.99 3.65 20.86
CA LEU A 15 -18.39 4.98 20.62
C LEU A 15 -18.78 5.54 19.25
N MET A 16 -18.79 4.70 18.23
CA MET A 16 -19.19 5.12 16.88
C MET A 16 -20.65 5.58 16.79
N ARG A 17 -21.57 5.02 17.60
CA ARG A 17 -22.94 5.52 17.70
C ARG A 17 -23.02 6.96 18.25
N GLU A 18 -22.01 7.37 19.01
CA GLU A 18 -21.85 8.74 19.52
C GLU A 18 -21.04 9.63 18.57
N GLY A 19 -20.63 9.12 17.39
CA GLY A 19 -19.78 9.82 16.43
C GLY A 19 -18.34 10.02 16.91
N ARG A 20 -17.84 9.16 17.79
CA ARG A 20 -16.54 9.27 18.42
C ARG A 20 -15.66 8.07 18.09
N ARG A 21 -14.37 8.33 17.89
CA ARG A 21 -13.33 7.29 17.74
C ARG A 21 -12.64 7.02 19.09
N ILE A 22 -12.06 5.84 19.24
CA ILE A 22 -11.37 5.44 20.49
C ILE A 22 -10.14 6.32 20.79
N ASP A 23 -9.49 6.84 19.77
CA ASP A 23 -8.33 7.74 19.86
C ASP A 23 -8.68 9.24 19.72
N ASN A 24 -9.97 9.57 19.72
CA ASN A 24 -10.51 10.93 19.60
C ASN A 24 -10.22 11.66 18.28
N ARG A 25 -9.70 11.00 17.24
CA ARG A 25 -9.63 11.57 15.88
C ARG A 25 -11.03 11.81 15.32
N LYS A 26 -11.13 12.72 14.35
CA LYS A 26 -12.34 12.85 13.51
C LYS A 26 -12.51 11.60 12.65
N LEU A 27 -13.71 11.37 12.14
CA LEU A 27 -14.00 10.20 11.29
C LEU A 27 -13.18 10.22 9.99
N ASP A 28 -12.88 11.40 9.45
CA ASP A 28 -12.08 11.63 8.24
C ASP A 28 -10.60 11.95 8.51
N GLU A 29 -10.09 11.68 9.71
CA GLU A 29 -8.73 12.04 10.11
C GLU A 29 -7.79 10.83 10.10
N PHE A 30 -6.65 10.95 9.39
CA PHE A 30 -5.57 9.98 9.43
C PHE A 30 -4.72 10.11 10.70
N ARG A 31 -4.10 9.02 11.13
CA ARG A 31 -2.99 9.04 12.08
C ARG A 31 -1.79 9.78 11.47
N GLU A 32 -0.86 10.16 12.30
CA GLU A 32 0.40 10.75 11.83
C GLU A 32 1.11 9.81 10.86
N ILE A 33 1.52 10.33 9.70
CA ILE A 33 2.28 9.61 8.68
C ILE A 33 3.71 10.13 8.70
N LYS A 34 4.67 9.22 8.91
CA LYS A 34 6.10 9.51 8.77
C LYS A 34 6.70 8.62 7.72
N ILE A 35 7.43 9.20 6.78
CA ILE A 35 8.04 8.52 5.64
C ILE A 35 9.54 8.78 5.66
N GLU A 36 10.32 7.70 5.71
CA GLU A 36 11.78 7.75 5.56
C GLU A 36 12.16 7.03 4.26
N LYS A 37 12.42 7.80 3.20
CA LYS A 37 12.90 7.27 1.92
C LYS A 37 14.40 6.96 2.00
N GLY A 38 14.86 5.96 1.24
CA GLY A 38 16.27 5.57 1.23
C GLY A 38 16.72 4.87 2.51
N TYR A 39 15.80 4.28 3.27
CA TYR A 39 16.10 3.59 4.54
C TYR A 39 17.20 2.52 4.40
N SER A 40 17.30 1.86 3.25
CA SER A 40 18.35 0.88 2.93
C SER A 40 19.14 1.28 1.66
N SER A 41 19.56 2.54 1.59
CA SER A 41 20.14 3.16 0.38
C SER A 41 21.46 2.55 -0.10
N GLU A 42 22.19 1.83 0.75
CA GLU A 42 23.46 1.20 0.37
C GLU A 42 23.26 -0.10 -0.42
N LYS A 43 22.17 -0.83 -0.20
CA LYS A 43 21.99 -2.18 -0.71
C LYS A 43 20.78 -2.33 -1.64
N ALA A 44 19.70 -1.60 -1.38
CA ALA A 44 18.50 -1.65 -2.19
C ALA A 44 18.52 -0.54 -3.24
N PRO A 45 18.07 -0.80 -4.48
CA PRO A 45 17.84 0.23 -5.49
C PRO A 45 16.93 1.36 -5.00
N GLY A 46 15.91 1.02 -4.21
CA GLY A 46 15.01 1.96 -3.53
C GLY A 46 14.42 1.35 -2.29
N SER A 47 14.08 2.18 -1.31
CA SER A 47 13.43 1.73 -0.08
C SER A 47 12.68 2.86 0.62
N ALA A 48 11.68 2.50 1.41
CA ALA A 48 10.99 3.44 2.29
C ALA A 48 10.55 2.74 3.58
N PHE A 49 10.65 3.45 4.69
CA PHE A 49 10.09 3.04 5.96
C PHE A 49 8.93 3.96 6.32
N ILE A 50 7.79 3.36 6.62
CA ILE A 50 6.53 4.07 6.89
C ILE A 50 6.11 3.81 8.33
N ASN A 51 5.80 4.90 9.04
CA ASN A 51 5.02 4.83 10.26
C ASN A 51 3.66 5.50 10.00
N LEU A 52 2.57 4.74 10.13
CA LEU A 52 1.20 5.22 10.11
C LEU A 52 0.62 5.00 11.51
N GLY A 53 0.78 5.98 12.39
CA GLY A 53 0.57 5.77 13.82
C GLY A 53 1.45 4.63 14.33
N ASP A 54 0.82 3.58 14.89
CA ASP A 54 1.53 2.40 15.40
C ASP A 54 1.84 1.36 14.30
N THR A 55 1.28 1.48 13.11
CA THR A 55 1.56 0.57 11.99
C THR A 55 2.91 0.91 11.36
N LYS A 56 3.79 -0.09 11.27
CA LYS A 56 5.13 0.08 10.70
C LYS A 56 5.35 -0.86 9.53
N VAL A 57 5.75 -0.29 8.41
CA VAL A 57 5.98 -1.02 7.17
C VAL A 57 7.32 -0.63 6.58
N LEU A 58 8.13 -1.61 6.20
CA LEU A 58 9.34 -1.42 5.42
C LEU A 58 9.11 -1.94 4.01
N VAL A 59 9.39 -1.11 3.02
CA VAL A 59 9.32 -1.50 1.61
C VAL A 59 10.70 -1.41 0.99
N GLY A 60 11.09 -2.48 0.31
CA GLY A 60 12.31 -2.55 -0.50
C GLY A 60 11.96 -2.77 -1.97
N ILE A 61 12.71 -2.09 -2.84
CA ILE A 61 12.64 -2.34 -4.28
C ILE A 61 13.91 -3.04 -4.71
N SER A 62 13.74 -4.15 -5.43
CA SER A 62 14.85 -4.78 -6.13
C SER A 62 14.60 -4.79 -7.63
N MET A 63 15.68 -4.72 -8.41
CA MET A 63 15.63 -4.71 -9.88
C MET A 63 16.33 -5.93 -10.41
N GLY A 64 15.65 -6.66 -11.30
CA GLY A 64 16.19 -7.81 -12.01
C GLY A 64 16.00 -7.65 -13.51
N VAL A 65 16.65 -8.51 -14.28
CA VAL A 65 16.45 -8.63 -15.73
C VAL A 65 15.84 -9.99 -16.03
N GLY A 66 14.84 -10.00 -16.91
CA GLY A 66 14.16 -11.23 -17.32
C GLY A 66 13.42 -11.05 -18.63
N GLU A 67 12.70 -12.10 -19.02
CA GLU A 67 11.90 -12.10 -20.23
C GLU A 67 10.59 -11.31 -20.02
N PRO A 68 10.17 -10.51 -21.02
CA PRO A 68 8.88 -9.84 -20.98
C PRO A 68 7.73 -10.83 -21.13
N TYR A 69 6.52 -10.40 -20.79
CA TYR A 69 5.32 -11.17 -21.11
C TYR A 69 5.10 -11.24 -22.63
N PRO A 70 4.64 -12.40 -23.18
CA PRO A 70 4.47 -12.59 -24.63
C PRO A 70 3.52 -11.59 -25.30
N ASP A 71 2.54 -11.07 -24.55
CA ASP A 71 1.56 -10.07 -25.01
C ASP A 71 2.10 -8.64 -24.95
N ARG A 72 3.24 -8.40 -24.28
CA ARG A 72 3.90 -7.10 -24.12
C ARG A 72 5.42 -7.22 -24.21
N PRO A 73 5.96 -7.56 -25.39
CA PRO A 73 7.37 -7.94 -25.54
C PRO A 73 8.37 -6.79 -25.33
N THR A 74 7.91 -5.55 -25.31
CA THR A 74 8.74 -4.35 -25.13
C THR A 74 8.44 -3.60 -23.83
N SER A 75 7.71 -4.22 -22.92
CA SER A 75 7.31 -3.59 -21.66
C SER A 75 7.92 -4.33 -20.47
N GLY A 76 8.47 -3.58 -19.51
CA GLY A 76 8.98 -4.12 -18.26
C GLY A 76 7.94 -4.83 -17.44
N VAL A 77 8.37 -5.48 -16.38
CA VAL A 77 7.51 -6.25 -15.48
C VAL A 77 7.59 -5.65 -14.08
N MET A 78 6.48 -5.63 -13.38
CA MET A 78 6.45 -5.38 -11.93
C MET A 78 5.75 -6.51 -11.21
N THR A 79 6.15 -6.78 -9.98
CA THR A 79 5.52 -7.75 -9.10
C THR A 79 5.58 -7.25 -7.66
N THR A 80 4.53 -7.48 -6.91
CA THR A 80 4.40 -7.03 -5.52
C THR A 80 4.22 -8.23 -4.60
N ASN A 81 5.00 -8.27 -3.53
CA ASN A 81 4.91 -9.28 -2.49
C ASN A 81 4.73 -8.60 -1.12
N VAL A 82 3.96 -9.23 -0.22
CA VAL A 82 3.73 -8.75 1.14
C VAL A 82 4.00 -9.86 2.13
N GLU A 83 4.82 -9.55 3.13
CA GLU A 83 5.13 -10.46 4.21
C GLU A 83 4.53 -9.97 5.54
N LEU A 84 3.60 -10.79 6.06
CA LEU A 84 3.03 -10.65 7.38
C LEU A 84 3.71 -11.67 8.31
N ARG A 85 4.53 -11.19 9.22
CA ARG A 85 5.37 -12.04 10.07
C ARG A 85 4.99 -11.95 11.54
N PRO A 86 5.31 -12.95 12.38
CA PRO A 86 5.01 -12.93 13.82
C PRO A 86 5.58 -11.75 14.60
N ILE A 87 6.59 -11.05 14.06
CA ILE A 87 7.13 -9.83 14.64
C ILE A 87 6.10 -8.69 14.64
N ALA A 88 5.22 -8.65 13.64
CA ALA A 88 4.24 -7.57 13.48
C ALA A 88 2.97 -7.80 14.32
N SER A 89 2.57 -9.05 14.49
CA SER A 89 1.36 -9.41 15.24
C SER A 89 1.42 -10.86 15.69
N PRO A 90 0.93 -11.19 16.88
CA PRO A 90 0.83 -12.58 17.35
C PRO A 90 -0.15 -13.41 16.51
N LEU A 91 -0.99 -12.78 15.69
CA LEU A 91 -1.93 -13.44 14.79
C LEU A 91 -1.28 -13.86 13.47
N PHE A 92 -0.08 -13.39 13.18
CA PHE A 92 0.61 -13.73 11.94
C PHE A 92 1.51 -14.94 12.17
N GLU A 93 1.39 -15.90 11.26
CA GLU A 93 2.16 -17.15 11.33
C GLU A 93 3.29 -17.14 10.29
N SER A 94 4.39 -17.78 10.64
CA SER A 94 5.49 -18.02 9.69
C SER A 94 5.05 -19.00 8.60
N GLY A 95 5.47 -18.76 7.36
CA GLY A 95 5.16 -19.63 6.24
C GLY A 95 4.87 -18.85 4.95
N PRO A 96 4.33 -19.53 3.92
CA PRO A 96 3.95 -18.88 2.68
C PRO A 96 2.83 -17.85 2.91
N PRO A 97 2.74 -16.81 2.04
CA PRO A 97 1.69 -15.79 2.15
C PRO A 97 0.29 -16.41 2.18
N ARG A 98 -0.53 -15.96 3.16
CA ARG A 98 -1.94 -16.35 3.28
C ARG A 98 -2.84 -15.26 2.69
N GLU A 99 -4.16 -15.48 2.72
CA GLU A 99 -5.19 -14.64 2.10
C GLU A 99 -4.99 -13.13 2.35
N LYS A 100 -4.79 -12.71 3.62
CA LYS A 100 -4.58 -11.27 3.97
C LYS A 100 -3.35 -10.69 3.26
N ALA A 101 -2.21 -11.41 3.25
CA ALA A 101 -0.99 -10.96 2.58
C ALA A 101 -1.18 -10.87 1.06
N ILE A 102 -1.83 -11.89 0.47
CA ILE A 102 -2.13 -11.94 -0.97
C ILE A 102 -3.09 -10.81 -1.36
N GLU A 103 -4.13 -10.54 -0.55
CA GLU A 103 -5.08 -9.45 -0.80
C GLU A 103 -4.36 -8.10 -0.81
N ILE A 104 -3.55 -7.81 0.22
CA ILE A 104 -2.80 -6.56 0.32
C ILE A 104 -1.86 -6.40 -0.88
N ALA A 105 -1.08 -7.45 -1.21
CA ALA A 105 -0.17 -7.44 -2.36
C ALA A 105 -0.91 -7.11 -3.67
N ARG A 106 -2.05 -7.74 -3.90
CA ARG A 106 -2.85 -7.52 -5.12
C ARG A 106 -3.47 -6.14 -5.18
N VAL A 107 -3.91 -5.57 -4.06
CA VAL A 107 -4.50 -4.22 -4.03
C VAL A 107 -3.43 -3.17 -4.28
N VAL A 108 -2.26 -3.31 -3.65
CA VAL A 108 -1.10 -2.42 -3.87
C VAL A 108 -0.61 -2.53 -5.32
N ASP A 109 -0.40 -3.75 -5.83
CA ASP A 109 0.01 -4.00 -7.22
C ASP A 109 -0.95 -3.33 -8.21
N ARG A 110 -2.26 -3.54 -8.02
CA ARG A 110 -3.29 -2.96 -8.89
C ARG A 110 -3.27 -1.43 -8.86
N GLY A 111 -3.16 -0.82 -7.68
CA GLY A 111 -3.09 0.63 -7.53
C GLY A 111 -1.93 1.25 -8.33
N ILE A 112 -0.74 0.63 -8.27
CA ILE A 112 0.45 1.07 -8.99
C ILE A 112 0.34 0.77 -10.48
N ARG A 113 -0.15 -0.40 -10.86
CA ARG A 113 -0.25 -0.85 -12.25
C ARG A 113 -1.30 -0.07 -13.04
N GLU A 114 -2.52 0.04 -12.51
CA GLU A 114 -3.63 0.70 -13.19
C GLU A 114 -3.49 2.23 -13.25
N SER A 115 -2.70 2.82 -12.36
CA SER A 115 -2.34 4.23 -12.46
C SER A 115 -1.27 4.51 -13.51
N GLY A 116 -0.56 3.48 -13.98
CA GLY A 116 0.61 3.65 -14.84
C GLY A 116 1.76 4.36 -14.12
N ALA A 117 1.85 4.24 -12.77
CA ALA A 117 2.85 4.95 -11.97
C ALA A 117 4.29 4.68 -12.42
N ILE A 118 4.57 3.48 -12.92
CA ILE A 118 5.84 3.15 -13.55
C ILE A 118 5.63 3.14 -15.06
N ASP A 119 6.44 3.91 -15.80
CA ASP A 119 6.50 3.83 -17.27
C ASP A 119 7.24 2.54 -17.66
N LEU A 120 6.49 1.44 -17.73
CA LEU A 120 7.04 0.11 -18.00
C LEU A 120 7.68 0.00 -19.39
N ASP A 121 7.28 0.82 -20.36
CA ASP A 121 7.86 0.78 -21.71
C ASP A 121 9.31 1.30 -21.70
N LYS A 122 9.66 2.19 -20.75
CA LYS A 122 11.05 2.63 -20.54
C LYS A 122 11.93 1.61 -19.83
N LEU A 123 11.37 0.50 -19.41
CA LEU A 123 12.09 -0.61 -18.78
C LEU A 123 12.49 -1.71 -19.77
N TYR A 124 12.30 -1.48 -21.07
CA TYR A 124 12.82 -2.32 -22.14
C TYR A 124 14.34 -2.18 -22.24
N ILE A 125 15.07 -3.28 -22.39
CA ILE A 125 16.53 -3.31 -22.52
C ILE A 125 16.91 -3.69 -23.95
N GLU A 126 16.56 -4.89 -24.35
CA GLU A 126 16.83 -5.46 -25.70
C GLU A 126 15.86 -6.60 -25.98
N GLU A 127 15.95 -7.23 -27.16
CA GLU A 127 15.08 -8.36 -27.51
C GLU A 127 15.11 -9.44 -26.42
N ASP A 128 13.91 -9.85 -25.98
CA ASP A 128 13.68 -10.82 -24.90
C ASP A 128 14.23 -10.40 -23.52
N LYS A 129 14.62 -9.13 -23.31
CA LYS A 129 15.10 -8.64 -22.02
C LYS A 129 14.48 -7.33 -21.60
N VAL A 130 13.90 -7.34 -20.40
CA VAL A 130 13.30 -6.17 -19.75
C VAL A 130 13.72 -6.11 -18.29
N TRP A 131 13.65 -4.90 -17.70
CA TRP A 131 13.73 -4.76 -16.27
C TRP A 131 12.48 -5.31 -15.60
N ILE A 132 12.68 -6.00 -14.47
CA ILE A 132 11.64 -6.47 -13.56
C ILE A 132 11.81 -5.70 -12.24
N ALA A 133 10.80 -4.95 -11.85
CA ALA A 133 10.72 -4.29 -10.54
C ALA A 133 10.01 -5.20 -9.54
N PHE A 134 10.70 -5.61 -8.49
CA PHE A 134 10.14 -6.36 -7.37
C PHE A 134 9.88 -5.39 -6.22
N ILE A 135 8.63 -5.34 -5.77
CA ILE A 135 8.16 -4.51 -4.66
C ILE A 135 7.92 -5.44 -3.48
N ASP A 136 8.83 -5.45 -2.51
CA ASP A 136 8.75 -6.31 -1.34
C ASP A 136 8.34 -5.49 -0.11
N VAL A 137 7.17 -5.79 0.44
CA VAL A 137 6.56 -5.11 1.59
C VAL A 137 6.68 -6.00 2.83
N HIS A 138 7.36 -5.52 3.84
CA HIS A 138 7.51 -6.18 5.13
C HIS A 138 6.76 -5.42 6.22
N VAL A 139 5.74 -6.05 6.81
CA VAL A 139 5.01 -5.47 7.95
C VAL A 139 5.77 -5.79 9.22
N LEU A 140 6.14 -4.74 9.97
CA LEU A 140 6.94 -4.85 11.20
C LEU A 140 6.09 -4.62 12.46
N ASP A 141 4.96 -3.91 12.33
CA ASP A 141 4.02 -3.67 13.42
C ASP A 141 2.61 -3.50 12.86
N ASP A 142 1.60 -4.17 13.41
CA ASP A 142 0.20 -4.11 12.96
C ASP A 142 -0.65 -3.31 13.95
N GLY A 143 -0.74 -2.02 13.73
CA GLY A 143 -1.67 -1.12 14.42
C GLY A 143 -2.97 -0.83 13.63
N GLY A 144 -3.27 -1.66 12.62
CA GLY A 144 -4.38 -1.48 11.67
C GLY A 144 -3.98 -0.70 10.42
N ASN A 145 -4.80 -0.81 9.37
CA ASN A 145 -4.63 -0.17 8.07
C ASN A 145 -3.28 -0.43 7.39
N ILE A 146 -2.84 -1.68 7.45
CA ILE A 146 -1.61 -2.12 6.74
C ILE A 146 -1.70 -1.80 5.24
N LEU A 147 -2.90 -1.81 4.67
CA LEU A 147 -3.09 -1.63 3.23
C LEU A 147 -2.65 -0.24 2.77
N ASP A 148 -3.11 0.83 3.45
CA ASP A 148 -2.69 2.19 3.12
C ASP A 148 -1.20 2.39 3.40
N ALA A 149 -0.70 1.90 4.54
CA ALA A 149 0.71 1.97 4.89
C ALA A 149 1.60 1.26 3.84
N ALA A 150 1.17 0.09 3.34
CA ALA A 150 1.86 -0.66 2.29
C ALA A 150 1.85 0.08 0.95
N GLY A 151 0.72 0.66 0.55
CA GLY A 151 0.62 1.41 -0.70
C GLY A 151 1.42 2.72 -0.68
N ILE A 152 1.35 3.48 0.43
CA ILE A 152 2.16 4.68 0.65
C ILE A 152 3.65 4.31 0.64
N GLY A 153 4.01 3.21 1.29
CA GLY A 153 5.38 2.71 1.32
C GLY A 153 5.88 2.28 -0.06
N ALA A 154 5.06 1.57 -0.82
CA ALA A 154 5.42 1.09 -2.15
C ALA A 154 5.71 2.26 -3.11
N ILE A 155 4.83 3.25 -3.18
CA ILE A 155 5.06 4.41 -4.06
C ILE A 155 6.24 5.27 -3.57
N SER A 156 6.43 5.43 -2.25
CA SER A 156 7.56 6.16 -1.69
C SER A 156 8.90 5.48 -1.99
N ALA A 157 8.96 4.15 -1.92
CA ALA A 157 10.14 3.36 -2.26
C ALA A 157 10.43 3.41 -3.77
N LEU A 158 9.39 3.37 -4.62
CA LEU A 158 9.53 3.50 -6.08
C LEU A 158 10.08 4.88 -6.48
N LEU A 159 9.64 5.96 -5.82
CA LEU A 159 10.16 7.32 -6.04
C LEU A 159 11.64 7.46 -5.65
N ASP A 160 12.12 6.67 -4.67
CA ASP A 160 13.53 6.60 -4.26
C ASP A 160 14.37 5.72 -5.20
N THR A 161 13.74 4.88 -6.03
CA THR A 161 14.42 3.82 -6.77
C THR A 161 15.33 4.35 -7.87
N ARG A 162 16.56 3.84 -7.88
CA ARG A 162 17.57 4.04 -8.91
C ARG A 162 17.68 2.78 -9.78
N LEU A 163 17.83 2.97 -11.09
CA LEU A 163 18.08 1.85 -12.01
C LEU A 163 19.55 1.43 -11.89
N PRO A 164 19.83 0.14 -11.65
CA PRO A 164 21.19 -0.38 -11.72
C PRO A 164 21.75 -0.28 -13.13
N LYS A 165 23.08 -0.17 -13.24
CA LYS A 165 23.76 -0.23 -14.53
C LYS A 165 23.65 -1.64 -15.10
N TYR A 166 23.35 -1.71 -16.42
CA TYR A 166 23.33 -2.96 -17.17
C TYR A 166 24.38 -2.92 -18.30
N GLU A 167 25.33 -3.84 -18.29
CA GLU A 167 26.41 -3.89 -19.26
C GLU A 167 26.79 -5.36 -19.55
N ASP A 168 27.00 -5.69 -20.82
CA ASP A 168 27.39 -7.02 -21.28
C ASP A 168 26.51 -8.19 -20.78
N GLY A 169 25.21 -7.96 -20.64
CA GLY A 169 24.26 -8.98 -20.19
C GLY A 169 24.18 -9.16 -18.67
N VAL A 170 24.86 -8.31 -17.88
CA VAL A 170 24.94 -8.42 -16.43
C VAL A 170 24.52 -7.13 -15.73
N VAL A 171 23.76 -7.27 -14.64
CA VAL A 171 23.41 -6.16 -13.75
C VAL A 171 24.60 -5.84 -12.83
N ILE A 172 25.17 -4.65 -12.94
CA ILE A 172 26.29 -4.19 -12.11
C ILE A 172 25.73 -3.61 -10.82
N ARG A 173 25.87 -4.33 -9.73
CA ARG A 173 25.37 -3.91 -8.41
C ARG A 173 26.22 -2.77 -7.84
N GLY A 174 25.53 -1.74 -7.32
CA GLY A 174 26.20 -0.57 -6.71
C GLY A 174 26.52 0.54 -7.70
N GLU A 175 26.34 0.32 -9.02
CA GLU A 175 26.42 1.34 -10.05
C GLU A 175 25.02 1.66 -10.58
N TRP A 176 24.73 2.92 -10.81
CA TRP A 176 23.40 3.41 -11.15
C TRP A 176 23.41 4.19 -12.46
N GLU A 177 22.46 3.93 -13.34
CA GLU A 177 22.31 4.62 -14.65
C GLU A 177 21.23 5.71 -14.64
N GLY A 178 20.39 5.76 -13.61
CA GLY A 178 19.32 6.75 -13.57
C GLY A 178 18.32 6.49 -12.45
N LYS A 179 17.16 7.10 -12.55
CA LYS A 179 16.01 6.86 -11.67
C LYS A 179 14.97 6.02 -12.38
N LEU A 180 14.20 5.28 -11.60
CA LEU A 180 13.01 4.59 -12.10
C LEU A 180 12.05 5.62 -12.71
N PRO A 181 11.50 5.39 -13.93
CA PRO A 181 10.61 6.35 -14.60
C PRO A 181 9.22 6.33 -13.96
N ILE A 182 9.02 7.16 -12.93
CA ILE A 182 7.73 7.33 -12.26
C ILE A 182 6.96 8.48 -12.93
N THR A 183 5.68 8.25 -13.22
CA THR A 183 4.79 9.17 -13.93
C THR A 183 3.79 9.86 -13.02
N CYS A 184 3.35 9.20 -11.94
CA CYS A 184 2.37 9.71 -11.00
C CYS A 184 2.49 9.01 -9.64
N THR A 185 1.80 9.55 -8.64
CA THR A 185 1.85 9.10 -7.24
C THR A 185 0.46 8.61 -6.80
N PRO A 186 0.08 7.34 -7.11
CA PRO A 186 -1.17 6.76 -6.66
C PRO A 186 -1.15 6.55 -5.13
N VAL A 187 -2.23 6.95 -4.46
CA VAL A 187 -2.36 6.82 -3.01
C VAL A 187 -3.65 6.06 -2.70
N PRO A 188 -3.58 4.94 -1.98
CA PRO A 188 -4.77 4.26 -1.45
C PRO A 188 -5.28 4.97 -0.21
N VAL A 189 -6.60 4.99 -0.07
CA VAL A 189 -7.31 5.46 1.13
C VAL A 189 -8.38 4.44 1.49
N THR A 190 -8.26 3.86 2.66
CA THR A 190 -9.18 2.85 3.17
C THR A 190 -10.25 3.49 4.03
N ASN A 191 -11.51 3.29 3.64
CA ASN A 191 -12.71 3.66 4.36
C ASN A 191 -13.36 2.41 4.95
N VAL A 192 -13.64 2.39 6.24
CA VAL A 192 -14.38 1.29 6.88
C VAL A 192 -15.75 1.76 7.35
N LYS A 193 -16.72 0.87 7.26
CA LYS A 193 -18.06 1.07 7.78
C LYS A 193 -18.22 0.42 9.14
N ILE A 194 -18.61 1.21 10.15
CA ILE A 194 -18.92 0.75 11.49
C ILE A 194 -20.27 1.36 11.91
N GLY A 195 -21.32 0.56 11.91
CA GLY A 195 -22.68 1.05 12.07
C GLY A 195 -23.10 1.97 10.93
N SER A 196 -23.47 3.21 11.25
CA SER A 196 -23.85 4.25 10.29
C SER A 196 -22.68 5.16 9.88
N ASN A 197 -21.47 4.94 10.37
CA ASN A 197 -20.36 5.84 10.15
C ASN A 197 -19.35 5.26 9.17
N LEU A 198 -18.81 6.14 8.31
CA LEU A 198 -17.61 5.88 7.52
C LEU A 198 -16.40 6.48 8.24
N VAL A 199 -15.35 5.69 8.36
CA VAL A 199 -14.13 6.06 9.07
C VAL A 199 -12.94 5.80 8.16
N VAL A 200 -12.06 6.78 7.98
CA VAL A 200 -10.79 6.60 7.27
C VAL A 200 -9.68 6.16 8.22
N ASP A 201 -8.68 5.51 7.68
CA ASP A 201 -7.51 5.05 8.42
C ASP A 201 -7.89 4.35 9.74
N PRO A 202 -8.54 3.17 9.66
CA PRO A 202 -8.95 2.45 10.85
C PRO A 202 -7.71 1.97 11.63
N ASN A 203 -7.75 2.13 12.96
CA ASN A 203 -6.82 1.42 13.83
C ASN A 203 -7.24 -0.05 13.97
N LEU A 204 -6.44 -0.85 14.68
CA LEU A 204 -6.67 -2.29 14.80
C LEU A 204 -8.03 -2.63 15.46
N ASP A 205 -8.45 -1.87 16.47
CA ASP A 205 -9.72 -2.08 17.15
C ASP A 205 -10.92 -1.74 16.25
N GLU A 206 -10.78 -0.71 15.41
CA GLU A 206 -11.78 -0.32 14.40
C GLU A 206 -11.82 -1.33 13.25
N GLU A 207 -10.68 -1.94 12.86
CA GLU A 207 -10.66 -3.06 11.91
C GLU A 207 -11.45 -4.27 12.42
N TYR A 208 -11.36 -4.59 13.71
CA TYR A 208 -12.17 -5.67 14.30
C TYR A 208 -13.66 -5.32 14.35
N ALA A 209 -13.99 -4.04 14.51
CA ALA A 209 -15.39 -3.58 14.60
C ALA A 209 -16.04 -3.42 13.22
N ARG A 210 -15.26 -3.28 12.14
CA ARG A 210 -15.78 -3.02 10.80
C ARG A 210 -16.74 -4.10 10.30
N GLU A 211 -17.77 -3.69 9.59
CA GLU A 211 -18.67 -4.56 8.84
C GLU A 211 -18.17 -4.81 7.42
N THR A 212 -17.63 -3.77 6.82
CA THR A 212 -17.07 -3.79 5.47
C THR A 212 -16.04 -2.66 5.31
N GLN A 213 -15.19 -2.76 4.31
CA GLN A 213 -14.24 -1.71 3.94
C GLN A 213 -14.25 -1.48 2.44
N LEU A 214 -13.93 -0.26 2.05
CA LEU A 214 -13.70 0.18 0.69
C LEU A 214 -12.38 0.93 0.62
N THR A 215 -11.42 0.38 -0.09
CA THR A 215 -10.15 1.05 -0.39
C THR A 215 -10.24 1.63 -1.79
N VAL A 216 -9.96 2.92 -1.92
CA VAL A 216 -9.95 3.65 -3.18
C VAL A 216 -8.55 4.18 -3.42
N THR A 217 -7.90 3.75 -4.49
CA THR A 217 -6.59 4.27 -4.91
C THR A 217 -6.79 5.32 -5.98
N THR A 218 -6.23 6.50 -5.77
CA THR A 218 -6.43 7.64 -6.66
C THR A 218 -5.12 8.34 -7.04
N THR A 219 -5.09 8.83 -8.27
CA THR A 219 -4.27 9.97 -8.75
C THR A 219 -5.21 11.16 -8.91
N ASP A 220 -5.30 11.74 -10.11
CA ASP A 220 -6.36 12.69 -10.48
C ASP A 220 -7.66 11.98 -10.86
N VAL A 221 -7.60 10.65 -10.98
CA VAL A 221 -8.72 9.77 -11.29
C VAL A 221 -8.72 8.58 -10.33
N ILE A 222 -9.81 7.82 -10.30
CA ILE A 222 -9.87 6.53 -9.61
C ILE A 222 -9.06 5.52 -10.41
N ASN A 223 -8.00 4.99 -9.83
CA ASN A 223 -7.17 3.96 -10.47
C ASN A 223 -7.60 2.54 -10.07
N ALA A 224 -7.97 2.35 -8.81
CA ALA A 224 -8.43 1.05 -8.33
C ALA A 224 -9.42 1.22 -7.17
N MET A 225 -10.32 0.25 -7.06
CA MET A 225 -11.22 0.11 -5.91
C MET A 225 -11.24 -1.34 -5.45
N GLN A 226 -11.20 -1.55 -4.15
CA GLN A 226 -11.31 -2.88 -3.54
C GLN A 226 -12.27 -2.82 -2.37
N LYS A 227 -13.35 -3.59 -2.47
CA LYS A 227 -14.27 -3.82 -1.36
C LYS A 227 -13.92 -5.14 -0.68
N SER A 228 -13.86 -5.18 0.66
CA SER A 228 -13.75 -6.41 1.45
C SER A 228 -14.67 -6.38 2.68
N GLY A 229 -14.87 -7.57 3.30
CA GLY A 229 -15.86 -7.77 4.34
C GLY A 229 -17.27 -8.12 3.79
N ILE A 230 -18.15 -8.55 4.68
CA ILE A 230 -19.48 -9.08 4.32
C ILE A 230 -20.58 -8.01 4.28
N GLY A 231 -20.36 -6.85 4.91
CA GLY A 231 -21.31 -5.73 4.90
C GLY A 231 -21.45 -5.10 3.51
N VAL A 232 -22.38 -4.16 3.40
CA VAL A 232 -22.71 -3.45 2.16
C VAL A 232 -22.55 -1.94 2.36
N PHE A 233 -22.23 -1.24 1.28
CA PHE A 233 -22.31 0.22 1.17
C PHE A 233 -23.54 0.59 0.36
N SER A 234 -24.23 1.69 0.73
CA SER A 234 -25.18 2.33 -0.17
C SER A 234 -24.43 3.11 -1.26
N SER A 235 -25.16 3.56 -2.28
CA SER A 235 -24.56 4.39 -3.34
C SER A 235 -23.98 5.68 -2.76
N GLU A 236 -24.70 6.31 -1.85
CA GLU A 236 -24.29 7.55 -1.18
C GLU A 236 -23.04 7.35 -0.34
N GLU A 237 -22.93 6.22 0.37
CA GLU A 237 -21.73 5.85 1.15
C GLU A 237 -20.52 5.59 0.25
N VAL A 238 -20.73 5.03 -0.94
CA VAL A 238 -19.66 4.85 -1.92
C VAL A 238 -19.18 6.20 -2.44
N ASP A 239 -20.11 7.11 -2.78
CA ASP A 239 -19.77 8.44 -3.27
C ASP A 239 -19.02 9.24 -2.18
N GLU A 240 -19.47 9.19 -0.92
CA GLU A 240 -18.78 9.82 0.21
C GLU A 240 -17.35 9.26 0.40
N ALA A 241 -17.20 7.93 0.33
CA ALA A 241 -15.89 7.29 0.44
C ALA A 241 -14.94 7.70 -0.69
N ILE A 242 -15.45 7.86 -1.91
CA ILE A 242 -14.67 8.32 -3.07
C ILE A 242 -14.22 9.78 -2.86
N GLU A 243 -15.13 10.68 -2.52
CA GLU A 243 -14.82 12.10 -2.28
C GLU A 243 -13.79 12.26 -1.16
N THR A 244 -13.98 11.55 -0.05
CA THR A 244 -13.05 11.54 1.07
C THR A 244 -11.68 11.01 0.65
N SER A 245 -11.65 9.96 -0.17
CA SER A 245 -10.41 9.36 -0.66
C SER A 245 -9.62 10.33 -1.54
N PHE A 246 -10.25 11.07 -2.45
CA PHE A 246 -9.56 12.09 -3.25
C PHE A 246 -8.94 13.18 -2.37
N LYS A 247 -9.71 13.69 -1.39
CA LYS A 247 -9.24 14.71 -0.46
C LYS A 247 -8.02 14.22 0.33
N LYS A 248 -8.12 13.03 0.93
CA LYS A 248 -7.05 12.46 1.77
C LYS A 248 -5.83 12.04 0.96
N ALA A 249 -6.03 11.45 -0.21
CA ALA A 249 -4.93 11.11 -1.09
C ALA A 249 -4.12 12.35 -1.52
N LYS A 250 -4.76 13.50 -1.71
CA LYS A 250 -4.07 14.76 -1.99
C LYS A 250 -3.18 15.18 -0.81
N GLU A 251 -3.73 15.18 0.41
CA GLU A 251 -2.98 15.50 1.64
C GLU A 251 -1.77 14.57 1.81
N ILE A 252 -1.94 13.26 1.56
CA ILE A 252 -0.88 12.25 1.68
C ILE A 252 0.18 12.43 0.57
N ARG A 253 -0.20 12.76 -0.66
CA ARG A 253 0.77 13.06 -1.73
C ARG A 253 1.70 14.21 -1.35
N GLU A 254 1.18 15.26 -0.74
CA GLU A 254 1.99 16.38 -0.25
C GLU A 254 3.04 15.92 0.78
N ILE A 255 2.73 14.93 1.61
CA ILE A 255 3.69 14.32 2.56
C ILE A 255 4.70 13.44 1.83
N ILE A 256 4.28 12.70 0.80
CA ILE A 256 5.17 11.83 0.02
C ILE A 256 6.18 12.67 -0.79
N GLU A 257 5.78 13.81 -1.32
CA GLU A 257 6.59 14.64 -2.22
C GLU A 257 7.48 15.65 -1.47
N GLY A 258 7.15 15.97 -0.23
CA GLY A 258 7.96 16.86 0.64
C GLY A 258 9.14 16.17 1.22
#